data_820ae1eca6f5276d78a097179dc8365a
#
_entry.id   820ae1eca6f5276d78a097179dc8365a
#
_cell.length_a   1.000
_cell.length_b   1.000
_cell.length_c   1.000
_cell.angle_alpha   90.00
_cell.angle_beta   90.00
_cell.angle_gamma   90.00
#
_symmetry.space_group_name_H-M   'P 1'
#
loop_
_entity.id
_entity.type
_entity.pdbx_description
1 polymer ?
#
loop_
_entity_poly.entity_id
_entity_poly.type
_entity_poly.pdbx_seq_one_letter_code
_entity_poly.pdbx_strand_id
1 'polypeptide(L)'
;MRDDDLIREVDRRHVIQLFDLFADSKFDPFDMIEAYSRTYSRIRADEGSEYHVLKQPINVFNDIVRENNLKETENDVDHIIMHWMAELYVFVRYEKGLSFREILDVVSPEWLYTHYSPLHETSLGNAWEKASCQSG
;
A
#
# COMPACT_ATOMS: atom_id res chain seq x y z
N MET A 1 3.80 -24.38 -6.61
CA MET A 1 3.35 -23.16 -5.91
C MET A 1 1.83 -23.18 -5.84
N ARG A 2 1.29 -22.89 -4.67
CA ARG A 2 -0.15 -22.81 -4.49
C ARG A 2 -0.69 -21.55 -5.16
N ASP A 3 -1.94 -21.58 -5.63
CA ASP A 3 -2.56 -20.42 -6.28
C ASP A 3 -2.56 -19.19 -5.36
N ASP A 4 -2.76 -19.39 -4.06
CA ASP A 4 -2.75 -18.31 -3.06
C ASP A 4 -1.38 -17.62 -3.01
N ASP A 5 -0.30 -18.38 -3.07
CA ASP A 5 1.05 -17.85 -3.05
C ASP A 5 1.37 -17.06 -4.32
N LEU A 6 0.85 -17.53 -5.45
CA LEU A 6 1.02 -16.82 -6.72
C LEU A 6 0.25 -15.49 -6.72
N ILE A 7 -0.98 -15.49 -6.24
CA ILE A 7 -1.80 -14.28 -6.15
C ILE A 7 -1.11 -13.26 -5.25
N ARG A 8 -0.62 -13.70 -4.09
CA ARG A 8 0.10 -12.83 -3.16
C ARG A 8 1.34 -12.21 -3.82
N GLU A 9 2.12 -13.00 -4.55
CA GLU A 9 3.33 -12.49 -5.20
C GLU A 9 2.99 -11.50 -6.33
N VAL A 10 1.95 -11.77 -7.10
CA VAL A 10 1.49 -10.84 -8.14
C VAL A 10 1.03 -9.52 -7.51
N ASP A 11 0.24 -9.59 -6.43
CA ASP A 11 -0.24 -8.41 -5.72
C ASP A 11 0.93 -7.65 -5.09
N ARG A 12 1.89 -8.35 -4.52
CA ARG A 12 3.09 -7.74 -3.94
C ARG A 12 3.83 -6.88 -4.98
N ARG A 13 4.08 -7.44 -6.17
CA ARG A 13 4.75 -6.70 -7.25
C ARG A 13 3.92 -5.52 -7.71
N HIS A 14 2.61 -5.70 -7.81
CA HIS A 14 1.68 -4.66 -8.20
C HIS A 14 1.73 -3.47 -7.23
N VAL A 15 1.66 -3.74 -5.92
CA VAL A 15 1.65 -2.69 -4.91
C VAL A 15 2.99 -1.97 -4.85
N ILE A 16 4.10 -2.71 -4.95
CA ILE A 16 5.44 -2.11 -4.98
C ILE A 16 5.57 -1.14 -6.15
N GLN A 17 5.18 -1.56 -7.35
CA GLN A 17 5.26 -0.70 -8.54
C GLN A 17 4.35 0.51 -8.41
N LEU A 18 3.16 0.32 -7.85
CA LEU A 18 2.20 1.42 -7.67
C LEU A 18 2.72 2.45 -6.67
N PHE A 19 3.28 2.00 -5.54
CA PHE A 19 3.86 2.91 -4.55
C PHE A 19 5.06 3.66 -5.10
N ASP A 20 5.82 3.02 -5.99
CA ASP A 20 6.92 3.67 -6.70
C ASP A 20 6.41 4.80 -7.60
N LEU A 21 5.31 4.56 -8.30
CA LEU A 21 4.64 5.60 -9.09
C LEU A 21 4.15 6.76 -8.21
N PHE A 22 3.61 6.45 -7.04
CA PHE A 22 3.20 7.49 -6.09
C PHE A 22 4.39 8.34 -5.67
N ALA A 23 5.52 7.71 -5.38
CA ALA A 23 6.74 8.42 -4.96
C ALA A 23 7.27 9.36 -6.05
N ASP A 24 7.12 8.98 -7.32
CA ASP A 24 7.57 9.77 -8.45
C ASP A 24 6.57 10.82 -8.91
N SER A 25 5.36 10.80 -8.36
CA SER A 25 4.28 11.67 -8.83
C SER A 25 4.41 13.08 -8.25
N LYS A 26 3.63 13.99 -8.81
CA LYS A 26 3.51 15.37 -8.33
C LYS A 26 2.39 15.53 -7.29
N PHE A 27 1.88 14.45 -6.75
CA PHE A 27 0.81 14.44 -5.75
C PHE A 27 1.35 13.91 -4.43
N ASP A 28 0.63 14.19 -3.33
CA ASP A 28 0.97 13.65 -2.02
C ASP A 28 0.84 12.12 -2.05
N PRO A 29 1.92 11.37 -1.82
CA PRO A 29 1.86 9.90 -1.92
C PRO A 29 0.97 9.27 -0.85
N PHE A 30 0.82 9.91 0.31
CA PHE A 30 -0.02 9.38 1.38
C PHE A 30 -1.51 9.51 1.02
N ASP A 31 -1.88 10.64 0.40
CA ASP A 31 -3.23 10.81 -0.14
C ASP A 31 -3.51 9.79 -1.24
N MET A 32 -2.51 9.48 -2.05
CA MET A 32 -2.66 8.48 -3.10
C MET A 32 -2.83 7.07 -2.55
N ILE A 33 -2.11 6.73 -1.48
CA ILE A 33 -2.28 5.43 -0.80
C ILE A 33 -3.71 5.33 -0.26
N GLU A 34 -4.20 6.37 0.37
CA GLU A 34 -5.57 6.38 0.89
C GLU A 34 -6.59 6.25 -0.23
N ALA A 35 -6.43 7.01 -1.32
CA ALA A 35 -7.31 6.91 -2.48
C ALA A 35 -7.26 5.49 -3.08
N TYR A 36 -6.08 4.89 -3.14
CA TYR A 36 -5.92 3.53 -3.64
C TYR A 36 -6.75 2.53 -2.83
N SER A 37 -6.75 2.66 -1.50
CA SER A 37 -7.52 1.76 -0.63
C SER A 37 -9.02 1.78 -0.93
N ARG A 38 -9.52 2.85 -1.53
CA ARG A 38 -10.93 3.04 -1.87
C ARG A 38 -11.25 2.73 -3.33
N THR A 39 -10.24 2.40 -4.15
CA THR A 39 -10.52 2.05 -5.55
C THR A 39 -11.30 0.75 -5.64
N TYR A 40 -12.12 0.67 -6.68
CA TYR A 40 -12.85 -0.57 -6.97
C TYR A 40 -11.89 -1.74 -7.12
N SER A 41 -10.77 -1.54 -7.82
CA SER A 41 -9.73 -2.57 -8.00
C SER A 41 -9.23 -3.10 -6.66
N ARG A 42 -8.87 -2.19 -5.72
CA ARG A 42 -8.30 -2.62 -4.44
C ARG A 42 -9.36 -3.31 -3.57
N ILE A 43 -10.56 -2.77 -3.55
CA ILE A 43 -11.65 -3.37 -2.78
C ILE A 43 -11.93 -4.80 -3.29
N ARG A 44 -11.99 -4.98 -4.61
CA ARG A 44 -12.24 -6.32 -5.18
C ARG A 44 -11.08 -7.26 -4.92
N ALA A 45 -9.84 -6.78 -5.01
CA ALA A 45 -8.66 -7.60 -4.68
C ALA A 45 -8.71 -8.05 -3.22
N ASP A 46 -9.09 -7.16 -2.31
CA ASP A 46 -9.19 -7.47 -0.89
C ASP A 46 -10.34 -8.43 -0.57
N GLU A 47 -11.34 -8.49 -1.46
CA GLU A 47 -12.43 -9.47 -1.38
C GLU A 47 -12.06 -10.82 -2.01
N GLY A 48 -10.83 -10.95 -2.53
CA GLY A 48 -10.36 -12.19 -3.12
C GLY A 48 -10.48 -12.29 -4.63
N SER A 49 -10.80 -11.20 -5.33
CA SER A 49 -10.91 -11.20 -6.78
C SER A 49 -9.53 -11.07 -7.41
N GLU A 50 -9.00 -12.14 -7.98
CA GLU A 50 -7.68 -12.16 -8.61
C GLU A 50 -7.59 -11.31 -9.87
N TYR A 51 -8.70 -11.03 -10.54
CA TYR A 51 -8.72 -10.25 -11.77
C TYR A 51 -8.23 -8.82 -11.57
N HIS A 52 -8.43 -8.26 -10.39
CA HIS A 52 -8.11 -6.86 -10.10
C HIS A 52 -6.63 -6.65 -9.80
N VAL A 53 -5.92 -7.68 -9.36
CA VAL A 53 -4.47 -7.59 -9.16
C VAL A 53 -3.70 -7.68 -10.48
N LEU A 54 -4.37 -8.08 -11.57
CA LEU A 54 -3.75 -8.15 -12.90
C LEU A 54 -3.80 -6.81 -13.65
N LYS A 55 -4.55 -5.83 -13.16
CA LYS A 55 -4.60 -4.51 -13.78
C LYS A 55 -3.25 -3.83 -13.64
N GLN A 56 -2.74 -3.25 -14.73
CA GLN A 56 -1.43 -2.63 -14.75
C GLN A 56 -1.37 -1.46 -13.75
N PRO A 57 -0.28 -1.34 -12.96
CA PRO A 57 -0.15 -0.26 -11.98
C PRO A 57 -0.34 1.13 -12.56
N ILE A 58 0.19 1.40 -13.75
CA ILE A 58 0.03 2.72 -14.37
C ILE A 58 -1.44 3.04 -14.66
N ASN A 59 -2.25 2.05 -15.00
CA ASN A 59 -3.67 2.26 -15.25
C ASN A 59 -4.42 2.54 -13.94
N VAL A 60 -4.05 1.84 -12.87
CA VAL A 60 -4.60 2.12 -11.53
C VAL A 60 -4.22 3.52 -11.08
N PHE A 61 -2.96 3.90 -11.28
CA PHE A 61 -2.47 5.25 -10.98
C PHE A 61 -3.30 6.31 -11.70
N ASN A 62 -3.51 6.13 -12.99
CA ASN A 62 -4.28 7.08 -13.81
C ASN A 62 -5.74 7.15 -13.36
N ASP A 63 -6.33 6.03 -12.95
CA ASP A 63 -7.69 6.01 -12.40
C ASP A 63 -7.77 6.81 -11.11
N ILE A 64 -6.78 6.67 -10.23
CA ILE A 64 -6.73 7.41 -8.97
C ILE A 64 -6.67 8.91 -9.24
N VAL A 65 -5.81 9.33 -10.15
CA VAL A 65 -5.67 10.75 -10.50
C VAL A 65 -6.97 11.29 -11.08
N ARG A 66 -7.61 10.53 -11.97
CA ARG A 66 -8.84 10.95 -12.63
C ARG A 66 -10.02 11.03 -11.67
N GLU A 67 -10.11 10.12 -10.73
CA GLU A 67 -11.28 9.94 -9.87
C GLU A 67 -11.21 10.72 -8.57
N ASN A 68 -10.09 11.35 -8.28
CA ASN A 68 -9.87 12.07 -7.01
C ASN A 68 -9.40 13.50 -7.29
N ASN A 69 -9.77 14.39 -6.40
CA ASN A 69 -9.35 15.80 -6.50
C ASN A 69 -8.05 15.99 -5.72
N LEU A 70 -6.95 15.49 -6.29
CA LEU A 70 -5.64 15.52 -5.64
C LEU A 70 -4.95 16.85 -5.86
N LYS A 71 -4.30 17.37 -4.82
CA LYS A 71 -3.49 18.58 -4.91
C LYS A 71 -2.09 18.23 -5.40
N GLU A 72 -1.59 19.02 -6.35
CA GLU A 72 -0.20 18.95 -6.75
C GLU A 72 0.67 19.50 -5.63
N THR A 73 1.78 18.81 -5.35
CA THR A 73 2.73 19.20 -4.33
C THR A 73 4.11 18.73 -4.71
N GLU A 74 5.13 19.37 -4.16
CA GLU A 74 6.48 18.85 -4.29
C GLU A 74 6.59 17.57 -3.45
N ASN A 75 7.21 16.56 -4.04
CA ASN A 75 7.25 15.24 -3.45
C ASN A 75 8.69 14.72 -3.49
N ASP A 76 9.29 14.58 -2.31
CA ASP A 76 10.66 14.09 -2.18
C ASP A 76 10.74 12.87 -1.26
N VAL A 77 9.68 12.08 -1.20
CA VAL A 77 9.66 10.87 -0.36
C VAL A 77 10.71 9.86 -0.82
N ASP A 78 11.21 9.11 0.13
CA ASP A 78 12.24 8.10 -0.09
C ASP A 78 11.61 6.84 -0.70
N HIS A 79 12.11 6.42 -1.86
CA HIS A 79 11.62 5.22 -2.55
C HIS A 79 11.84 3.94 -1.74
N ILE A 80 12.91 3.87 -0.97
CA ILE A 80 13.19 2.70 -0.12
C ILE A 80 12.12 2.57 0.96
N ILE A 81 11.74 3.68 1.57
CA ILE A 81 10.69 3.69 2.59
C ILE A 81 9.34 3.31 1.97
N MET A 82 9.04 3.86 0.81
CA MET A 82 7.78 3.52 0.09
C MET A 82 7.73 2.04 -0.28
N HIS A 83 8.85 1.48 -0.72
CA HIS A 83 8.94 0.05 -1.01
C HIS A 83 8.66 -0.78 0.26
N TRP A 84 9.28 -0.40 1.38
CA TRP A 84 9.05 -1.10 2.64
C TRP A 84 7.57 -1.03 3.06
N MET A 85 6.94 0.13 2.90
CA MET A 85 5.51 0.29 3.20
C MET A 85 4.66 -0.63 2.33
N ALA A 86 4.97 -0.73 1.04
CA ALA A 86 4.26 -1.64 0.13
C ALA A 86 4.38 -3.09 0.61
N GLU A 87 5.59 -3.51 0.99
CA GLU A 87 5.82 -4.85 1.54
C GLU A 87 5.00 -5.08 2.81
N LEU A 88 4.94 -4.09 3.70
CA LEU A 88 4.19 -4.20 4.95
C LEU A 88 2.68 -4.32 4.68
N TYR A 89 2.13 -3.49 3.80
CA TYR A 89 0.71 -3.55 3.46
C TYR A 89 0.33 -4.92 2.90
N VAL A 90 1.13 -5.45 1.99
CA VAL A 90 0.86 -6.77 1.40
C VAL A 90 0.98 -7.86 2.47
N PHE A 91 2.01 -7.79 3.31
CA PHE A 91 2.18 -8.75 4.41
C PHE A 91 0.92 -8.77 5.30
N VAL A 92 0.47 -7.60 5.74
CA VAL A 92 -0.69 -7.50 6.64
C VAL A 92 -1.96 -8.00 5.95
N ARG A 93 -2.13 -7.66 4.66
CA ARG A 93 -3.28 -8.13 3.88
C ARG A 93 -3.37 -9.66 3.89
N TYR A 94 -2.26 -10.35 3.64
CA TYR A 94 -2.27 -11.80 3.46
C TYR A 94 -2.01 -12.59 4.74
N GLU A 95 -1.23 -12.05 5.68
CA GLU A 95 -0.94 -12.75 6.93
C GLU A 95 -1.98 -12.46 8.02
N LYS A 96 -2.54 -11.25 8.06
CA LYS A 96 -3.50 -10.85 9.08
C LYS A 96 -4.94 -10.81 8.56
N GLY A 97 -5.13 -10.95 7.25
CA GLY A 97 -6.45 -10.95 6.66
C GLY A 97 -7.17 -9.61 6.66
N LEU A 98 -6.43 -8.52 6.77
CA LEU A 98 -7.01 -7.18 6.77
C LEU A 98 -7.04 -6.61 5.35
N SER A 99 -8.10 -5.89 5.00
CA SER A 99 -8.14 -5.11 3.78
C SER A 99 -7.22 -3.89 3.90
N PHE A 100 -6.85 -3.29 2.77
CA PHE A 100 -6.07 -2.04 2.81
C PHE A 100 -6.83 -0.95 3.58
N ARG A 101 -8.15 -0.87 3.40
CA ARG A 101 -8.96 0.10 4.16
C ARG A 101 -8.86 -0.12 5.65
N GLU A 102 -8.92 -1.37 6.09
CA GLU A 102 -8.79 -1.71 7.50
C GLU A 102 -7.40 -1.38 8.04
N ILE A 103 -6.36 -1.64 7.24
CA ILE A 103 -4.99 -1.29 7.65
C ILE A 103 -4.87 0.22 7.86
N LEU A 104 -5.41 1.01 6.95
CA LEU A 104 -5.38 2.48 7.05
C LEU A 104 -6.19 3.01 8.22
N ASP A 105 -7.23 2.30 8.62
CA ASP A 105 -8.01 2.67 9.81
C ASP A 105 -7.23 2.44 11.10
N VAL A 106 -6.26 1.51 11.08
CA VAL A 106 -5.43 1.21 12.25
C VAL A 106 -4.25 2.16 12.37
N VAL A 107 -3.55 2.43 11.25
CA VAL A 107 -2.36 3.27 11.27
C VAL A 107 -2.27 4.08 9.97
N SER A 108 -1.93 5.36 10.08
CA SER A 108 -1.80 6.21 8.90
C SER A 108 -0.52 5.91 8.12
N PRO A 109 -0.53 6.13 6.79
CA PRO A 109 0.70 5.98 6.00
C PRO A 109 1.80 6.93 6.45
N GLU A 110 1.44 8.15 6.85
CA GLU A 110 2.41 9.14 7.34
C GLU A 110 3.15 8.62 8.59
N TRP A 111 2.40 8.01 9.51
CA TRP A 111 3.00 7.45 10.73
C TRP A 111 4.00 6.35 10.38
N LEU A 112 3.64 5.45 9.49
CA LEU A 112 4.53 4.37 9.04
C LEU A 112 5.79 4.93 8.39
N TYR A 113 5.63 5.93 7.54
CA TYR A 113 6.76 6.54 6.84
C TYR A 113 7.75 7.16 7.84
N THR A 114 7.25 7.92 8.81
CA THR A 114 8.10 8.62 9.78
C THR A 114 8.75 7.67 10.79
N HIS A 115 8.19 6.47 10.99
CA HIS A 115 8.72 5.47 11.92
C HIS A 115 9.48 4.35 11.23
N TYR A 116 9.80 4.51 9.96
CA TYR A 116 10.53 3.52 9.18
C TYR A 116 11.85 3.11 9.87
N SER A 117 12.62 4.09 10.35
CA SER A 117 13.96 3.84 10.88
C SER A 117 13.96 2.78 11.99
N PRO A 118 13.13 2.88 13.03
CA PRO A 118 13.09 1.81 14.02
C PRO A 118 12.38 0.54 13.54
N LEU A 119 11.31 0.67 12.72
CA LEU A 119 10.47 -0.47 12.37
C LEU A 119 11.10 -1.40 11.36
N HIS A 120 11.86 -0.88 10.38
CA HIS A 120 12.41 -1.72 9.32
C HIS A 120 13.51 -2.66 9.81
N GLU A 121 14.03 -2.45 11.00
CA GLU A 121 15.07 -3.30 11.59
C GLU A 121 14.50 -4.59 12.17
N THR A 122 13.18 -4.71 12.22
CA THR A 122 12.51 -5.93 12.70
C THR A 122 11.80 -6.64 11.55
N SER A 123 11.24 -7.83 11.85
CA SER A 123 10.40 -8.50 10.86
C SER A 123 9.14 -7.68 10.57
N LEU A 124 8.52 -7.94 9.42
CA LEU A 124 7.26 -7.26 9.07
C LEU A 124 6.16 -7.53 10.11
N GLY A 125 6.13 -8.75 10.66
CA GLY A 125 5.18 -9.09 11.72
C GLY A 125 5.37 -8.25 12.97
N ASN A 126 6.62 -8.10 13.41
CA ASN A 126 6.93 -7.27 14.58
C ASN A 126 6.67 -5.79 14.31
N ALA A 127 7.00 -5.32 13.11
CA ALA A 127 6.70 -3.94 12.71
C ALA A 127 5.20 -3.66 12.78
N TRP A 128 4.39 -4.57 12.27
CA TRP A 128 2.94 -4.43 12.32
C TRP A 128 2.41 -4.41 13.76
N GLU A 129 2.91 -5.31 14.61
CA GLU A 129 2.48 -5.34 16.01
C GLU A 129 2.77 -4.02 16.71
N LYS A 130 3.97 -3.48 16.51
CA LYS A 130 4.34 -2.17 17.09
C LYS A 130 3.47 -1.05 16.55
N ALA A 131 3.26 -1.00 15.24
CA ALA A 131 2.47 0.05 14.59
C ALA A 131 1.00 0.00 15.06
N SER A 132 0.41 -1.19 15.10
CA SER A 132 -0.98 -1.34 15.48
C SER A 132 -1.23 -1.05 16.96
N CYS A 133 -0.25 -1.33 17.82
CA CYS A 133 -0.35 -0.99 19.25
C CYS A 133 -0.21 0.51 19.50
N GLN A 134 0.66 1.20 18.76
CA GLN A 134 0.93 2.63 18.96
C GLN A 134 -0.21 3.50 18.49
N SER A 135 -0.88 3.13 17.41
CA SER A 135 -1.93 3.94 16.80
C SER A 135 -3.33 3.54 17.25
N GLY A 136 -3.45 2.48 18.02
CA GLY A 136 -4.73 1.98 18.56
C GLY A 136 -5.13 2.66 19.88
#